data_505fc27a359d6c4e31bfba8f50d3f6ab
#
_entry.id   505fc27a359d6c4e31bfba8f50d3f6ab
#
_cell.length_a   1.000
_cell.length_b   1.000
_cell.length_c   1.000
_cell.angle_alpha   90.00
_cell.angle_beta   90.00
_cell.angle_gamma   90.00
#
_symmetry.space_group_name_H-M   'P 1'
#
loop_
_entity.id
_entity.type
_entity.pdbx_description
1 polymer ?
#
loop_
_entity_poly.entity_id
_entity_poly.type
_entity_poly.pdbx_seq_one_letter_code
_entity_poly.pdbx_strand_id
1 'polypeptide(L)'
;MPPRWFDAGIHTLSASSAALPGSIRYELRFTSLSDTGRGYTFPCDARGLVDLDALSDHGRASYFFAWAVVGSVLRPPTVARVL
;
A
#
# COMPACT_ATOMS: atom_id res chain seq x y z
N MET A 1 10.16 -7.68 -11.03
CA MET A 1 9.93 -6.31 -11.44
C MET A 1 9.02 -5.58 -10.48
N PRO A 2 9.59 -5.08 -9.43
CA PRO A 2 8.81 -4.48 -8.36
C PRO A 2 7.91 -3.32 -8.76
N PRO A 3 8.36 -2.41 -9.64
CA PRO A 3 7.51 -1.27 -9.94
C PRO A 3 6.16 -1.62 -10.52
N ARG A 4 6.07 -2.73 -11.21
CA ARG A 4 4.83 -3.13 -11.82
C ARG A 4 3.77 -3.48 -10.80
N TRP A 5 4.16 -4.17 -9.75
CA TRP A 5 3.22 -4.53 -8.73
C TRP A 5 2.73 -3.32 -7.98
N PHE A 6 3.66 -2.43 -7.73
CA PHE A 6 3.37 -1.21 -7.04
C PHE A 6 2.32 -0.42 -7.81
N ASP A 7 2.52 -0.29 -9.09
CA ASP A 7 1.57 0.44 -9.92
C ASP A 7 0.21 -0.21 -9.93
N ALA A 8 0.16 -1.52 -10.03
CA ALA A 8 -1.10 -2.22 -10.07
C ALA A 8 -1.87 -2.05 -8.77
N GLY A 9 -1.17 -2.13 -7.64
CA GLY A 9 -1.80 -1.96 -6.36
C GLY A 9 -2.38 -0.57 -6.18
N ILE A 10 -1.60 0.42 -6.47
CA ILE A 10 -2.02 1.79 -6.33
C ILE A 10 -3.18 2.10 -7.25
N HIS A 11 -3.10 1.64 -8.46
CA HIS A 11 -4.14 1.89 -9.44
C HIS A 11 -5.48 1.33 -9.00
N THR A 12 -5.48 0.11 -8.52
CA THR A 12 -6.69 -0.51 -8.04
C THR A 12 -7.29 0.26 -6.89
N LEU A 13 -6.44 0.67 -5.98
CA LEU A 13 -6.89 1.39 -4.81
C LEU A 13 -7.46 2.73 -5.14
N SER A 14 -6.86 3.41 -6.07
CA SER A 14 -7.36 4.72 -6.48
C SER A 14 -8.79 4.62 -6.97
N ALA A 15 -9.08 3.60 -7.72
CA ALA A 15 -10.43 3.40 -8.23
C ALA A 15 -11.42 3.21 -7.10
N SER A 16 -11.08 2.38 -6.13
CA SER A 16 -11.95 2.14 -4.99
C SER A 16 -12.16 3.39 -4.17
N SER A 17 -11.09 4.08 -3.94
CA SER A 17 -11.13 5.26 -3.08
C SER A 17 -11.97 6.37 -3.66
N ALA A 18 -11.99 6.46 -4.95
CA ALA A 18 -12.74 7.51 -5.62
C ALA A 18 -14.23 7.41 -5.38
N ALA A 19 -14.70 6.28 -4.88
CA ALA A 19 -16.11 6.08 -4.63
C ALA A 19 -16.63 6.89 -3.44
N LEU A 20 -15.76 7.44 -2.62
CA LEU A 20 -16.16 8.14 -1.41
C LEU A 20 -15.59 9.56 -1.39
N PRO A 21 -16.18 10.46 -2.19
CA PRO A 21 -15.69 11.83 -2.22
C PRO A 21 -15.87 12.49 -0.86
N GLY A 22 -14.88 13.25 -0.47
CA GLY A 22 -14.91 13.94 0.81
C GLY A 22 -14.40 13.12 1.98
N SER A 23 -14.16 11.83 1.79
CA SER A 23 -13.63 10.99 2.86
C SER A 23 -12.16 11.23 3.06
N ILE A 24 -11.72 11.16 4.31
CA ILE A 24 -10.31 11.18 4.63
C ILE A 24 -9.77 9.79 4.40
N ARG A 25 -8.69 9.71 3.67
CA ARG A 25 -8.09 8.43 3.31
C ARG A 25 -6.69 8.34 3.85
N TYR A 26 -6.28 7.10 4.11
CA TYR A 26 -4.94 6.82 4.61
C TYR A 26 -4.29 5.73 3.78
N GLU A 27 -2.97 5.75 3.76
CA GLU A 27 -2.17 4.73 3.09
C GLU A 27 -1.18 4.15 4.07
N LEU A 28 -1.00 2.84 3.98
CA LEU A 28 0.09 2.16 4.67
C LEU A 28 1.25 2.11 3.68
N ARG A 29 2.35 2.75 4.02
CA ARG A 29 3.49 2.91 3.12
C ARG A 29 4.69 2.12 3.60
N PHE A 30 5.18 1.22 2.73
CA PHE A 30 6.41 0.48 2.95
C PHE A 30 7.46 1.09 2.03
N THR A 31 8.57 1.52 2.59
CA THR A 31 9.64 2.16 1.82
C THR A 31 10.85 1.24 1.76
N SER A 32 11.50 1.18 0.62
CA SER A 32 12.71 0.37 0.45
C SER A 32 13.82 0.86 1.35
N LEU A 33 14.56 -0.07 1.92
CA LEU A 33 15.73 0.25 2.74
C LEU A 33 16.88 0.80 1.91
N SER A 34 16.98 0.41 0.66
CA SER A 34 18.09 0.80 -0.19
C SER A 34 17.74 1.88 -1.19
N ASP A 35 16.45 2.09 -1.48
CA ASP A 35 16.02 3.06 -2.48
C ASP A 35 14.72 3.70 -2.02
N THR A 36 14.81 4.87 -1.42
CA THR A 36 13.66 5.54 -0.81
C THR A 36 12.60 5.95 -1.82
N GLY A 37 12.92 5.93 -3.11
CA GLY A 37 11.94 6.21 -4.15
C GLY A 37 11.07 5.02 -4.47
N ARG A 38 11.31 3.88 -3.86
CA ARG A 38 10.57 2.65 -4.14
C ARG A 38 9.88 2.14 -2.90
N GLY A 39 8.87 1.33 -3.13
CA GLY A 39 8.13 0.72 -2.03
C GLY A 39 6.75 0.31 -2.46
N TYR A 40 5.89 0.12 -1.47
CA TYR A 40 4.52 -0.31 -1.70
C TYR A 40 3.59 0.58 -0.90
N THR A 41 2.41 0.83 -1.43
CA THR A 41 1.37 1.52 -0.68
C THR A 41 0.06 0.75 -0.79
N PHE A 42 -0.69 0.75 0.30
CA PHE A 42 -1.98 0.07 0.36
C PHE A 42 -2.96 1.00 1.07
N PRO A 43 -4.25 0.98 0.72
CA PRO A 43 -5.20 1.78 1.45
C PRO A 43 -5.41 1.19 2.83
N CYS A 44 -5.56 2.04 3.82
CA CYS A 44 -5.80 1.57 5.17
C CYS A 44 -6.68 2.57 5.89
N ASP A 45 -7.07 2.23 7.12
CA ASP A 45 -7.74 3.18 7.99
C ASP A 45 -6.69 3.97 8.78
N ALA A 46 -7.16 4.85 9.65
CA ALA A 46 -6.26 5.69 10.45
C ALA A 46 -5.36 4.88 11.37
N ARG A 47 -5.70 3.64 11.66
CA ARG A 47 -4.90 2.76 12.50
C ARG A 47 -3.91 1.92 11.72
N GLY A 48 -3.95 2.01 10.40
CA GLY A 48 -3.07 1.23 9.55
C GLY A 48 -3.61 -0.14 9.16
N LEU A 49 -4.89 -0.39 9.41
CA LEU A 49 -5.48 -1.67 9.03
C LEU A 49 -5.91 -1.63 7.58
N VAL A 50 -5.44 -2.61 6.81
CA VAL A 50 -5.74 -2.74 5.40
C VAL A 50 -6.90 -3.70 5.22
N ASP A 51 -7.89 -3.29 4.44
CA ASP A 51 -9.02 -4.15 4.11
C ASP A 51 -8.61 -5.07 2.96
N LEU A 52 -8.26 -6.30 3.29
CA LEU A 52 -7.78 -7.25 2.30
C LEU A 52 -8.85 -7.61 1.27
N ASP A 53 -10.10 -7.54 1.64
CA ASP A 53 -11.19 -7.84 0.71
C ASP A 53 -11.33 -6.78 -0.37
N ALA A 54 -10.87 -5.58 -0.10
CA ALA A 54 -10.90 -4.50 -1.08
C ALA A 54 -9.75 -4.56 -2.07
N LEU A 55 -8.77 -5.43 -1.84
CA LEU A 55 -7.62 -5.57 -2.74
C LEU A 55 -7.89 -6.64 -3.77
N SER A 56 -7.30 -6.47 -4.95
CA SER A 56 -7.27 -7.54 -5.94
C SER A 56 -6.39 -8.68 -5.42
N ASP A 57 -6.44 -9.84 -6.10
CA ASP A 57 -5.56 -10.94 -5.75
C ASP A 57 -4.11 -10.53 -5.80
N HIS A 58 -3.74 -9.76 -6.81
CA HIS A 58 -2.39 -9.26 -6.94
C HIS A 58 -2.02 -8.32 -5.80
N GLY A 59 -2.94 -7.46 -5.42
CA GLY A 59 -2.74 -6.54 -4.30
C GLY A 59 -2.54 -7.27 -2.98
N ARG A 60 -3.33 -8.32 -2.74
CA ARG A 60 -3.18 -9.13 -1.53
C ARG A 60 -1.83 -9.81 -1.49
N ALA A 61 -1.40 -10.38 -2.62
CA ALA A 61 -0.10 -11.03 -2.69
C ALA A 61 1.02 -10.03 -2.41
N SER A 62 0.91 -8.84 -2.97
CA SER A 62 1.90 -7.78 -2.73
C SER A 62 1.93 -7.36 -1.28
N TYR A 63 0.77 -7.28 -0.64
CA TYR A 63 0.67 -6.91 0.76
C TYR A 63 1.39 -7.91 1.65
N PHE A 64 1.13 -9.21 1.45
CA PHE A 64 1.80 -10.23 2.23
C PHE A 64 3.29 -10.28 1.96
N PHE A 65 3.68 -10.07 0.71
CA PHE A 65 5.10 -10.00 0.36
C PHE A 65 5.77 -8.83 1.08
N ALA A 66 5.13 -7.67 1.09
CA ALA A 66 5.71 -6.50 1.72
C ALA A 66 6.01 -6.77 3.20
N TRP A 67 5.06 -7.36 3.92
CA TRP A 67 5.29 -7.71 5.32
C TRP A 67 6.40 -8.74 5.50
N ALA A 68 6.48 -9.69 4.57
CA ALA A 68 7.48 -10.75 4.67
C ALA A 68 8.91 -10.22 4.55
N VAL A 69 9.09 -9.11 3.86
CA VAL A 69 10.43 -8.56 3.63
C VAL A 69 10.74 -7.32 4.47
N VAL A 70 9.90 -7.01 5.45
CA VAL A 70 10.18 -5.92 6.37
C VAL A 70 11.43 -6.28 7.17
N GLY A 71 12.36 -5.34 7.25
CA GLY A 71 13.63 -5.53 7.95
C GLY A 71 14.75 -5.99 7.06
N SER A 72 14.46 -6.57 5.89
CA SER A 72 15.52 -7.00 4.97
C SER A 72 15.52 -6.18 3.68
N VAL A 73 14.33 -5.90 3.15
CA VAL A 73 14.18 -5.14 1.91
C VAL A 73 13.42 -3.85 2.16
N LEU A 74 12.43 -3.88 3.01
CA LEU A 74 11.57 -2.75 3.30
C LEU A 74 11.68 -2.33 4.75
N ARG A 75 11.45 -1.04 4.98
CA ARG A 75 11.29 -0.51 6.33
C ARG A 75 9.92 -0.89 6.87
N PRO A 76 9.74 -0.92 8.18
CA PRO A 76 8.40 -1.05 8.75
C PRO A 76 7.50 0.04 8.18
N PRO A 77 6.24 -0.29 7.92
CA PRO A 77 5.35 0.67 7.25
C PRO A 77 4.95 1.82 8.14
N THR A 78 4.58 2.92 7.50
CA THR A 78 4.03 4.08 8.18
C THR A 78 2.66 4.38 7.60
N VAL A 79 1.81 4.99 8.41
CA VAL A 79 0.49 5.41 7.98
C VAL A 79 0.57 6.85 7.54
N ALA A 80 0.11 7.14 6.34
CA ALA A 80 0.12 8.49 5.81
C ALA A 80 -1.29 8.88 5.40
N ARG A 81 -1.63 10.13 5.65
CA ARG A 81 -2.92 10.66 5.24
C ARG A 81 -2.84 11.06 3.78
N VAL A 82 -3.88 10.74 3.03
CA VAL A 82 -3.97 11.06 1.61
C VAL A 82 -5.04 12.11 1.42
N LEU A 83 -4.71 13.18 0.74
CA LEU A 83 -5.66 14.26 0.47
C LEU A 83 -6.46 14.01 -0.80
#